data_615095e3ceb00c223844f6dea26c2af4
#
_entry.id   615095e3ceb00c223844f6dea26c2af4
#
_cell.length_a   1.000
_cell.length_b   1.000
_cell.length_c   1.000
_cell.angle_alpha   90.00
_cell.angle_beta   90.00
_cell.angle_gamma   90.00
#
_symmetry.space_group_name_H-M   'P 1'
#
loop_
_entity.id
_entity.type
_entity.pdbx_description
1 polymer ?
#
loop_
_entity_poly.entity_id
_entity_poly.type
_entity_poly.pdbx_seq_one_letter_code
_entity_poly.pdbx_strand_id
1 'polypeptide(L)'
;NTVPILVVSYNNGIYVDHCVRQLNARSIKPVIIDNASTDAETLTTLAKITRTEKAFVVQSAVNMGARAGFQGLVYDILPEVFGYTDPDLLFNQNLPADFIQQLLGVCDYFKCFKAGFALPYQSEYDLTDRRMKSSLGKVIPYEKFVTVSQWESRFWNKPLKHDWLEIYAAPIDTTFAIYHKKYYQGDFFDAVRVAGNFSALHMPWFPDLDLLSPHQRSAYLKGNKSSTWIKN
;
A
#
# COMPACT_ATOMS: atom_id res chain seq x y z
N ASN A 1 22.45 0.24 7.77
CA ASN A 1 21.72 -0.24 6.59
C ASN A 1 20.31 0.36 6.64
N THR A 2 19.97 1.16 5.64
CA THR A 2 18.60 1.72 5.49
C THR A 2 17.70 0.65 4.89
N VAL A 3 16.51 0.46 5.48
CA VAL A 3 15.47 -0.43 4.94
C VAL A 3 14.92 0.19 3.65
N PRO A 4 15.03 -0.43 2.47
CA PRO A 4 14.48 0.12 1.25
C PRO A 4 12.95 0.07 1.30
N ILE A 5 12.30 1.14 0.84
CA ILE A 5 10.84 1.23 0.73
C ILE A 5 10.47 1.23 -0.76
N LEU A 6 9.71 0.24 -1.18
CA LEU A 6 9.22 0.09 -2.54
C LEU A 6 7.80 0.67 -2.65
N VAL A 7 7.57 1.45 -3.69
CA VAL A 7 6.25 2.03 -4.03
C VAL A 7 5.86 1.52 -5.41
N VAL A 8 4.76 0.79 -5.50
CA VAL A 8 4.27 0.30 -6.80
C VAL A 8 3.43 1.38 -7.49
N SER A 9 3.68 1.60 -8.78
CA SER A 9 2.99 2.61 -9.58
C SER A 9 2.38 1.98 -10.84
N TYR A 10 1.17 2.41 -11.18
CA TYR A 10 0.57 2.16 -12.48
C TYR A 10 -0.46 3.25 -12.80
N ASN A 11 -0.17 4.11 -13.78
CA ASN A 11 -1.06 5.19 -14.24
C ASN A 11 -1.67 6.05 -13.10
N ASN A 12 -0.90 6.29 -12.04
CA ASN A 12 -1.32 7.00 -10.83
C ASN A 12 -0.25 7.97 -10.31
N GLY A 13 0.46 8.64 -11.23
CA GLY A 13 1.62 9.49 -10.92
C GLY A 13 1.38 10.55 -9.86
N ILE A 14 0.17 11.10 -9.75
CA ILE A 14 -0.18 12.09 -8.73
C ILE A 14 -0.10 11.50 -7.31
N TYR A 15 -0.57 10.26 -7.11
CA TYR A 15 -0.42 9.55 -5.83
C TYR A 15 1.04 9.22 -5.55
N VAL A 16 1.80 8.83 -6.61
CA VAL A 16 3.24 8.56 -6.47
C VAL A 16 3.98 9.81 -5.99
N ASP A 17 3.75 10.98 -6.60
CA ASP A 17 4.37 12.25 -6.16
C ASP A 17 3.99 12.59 -4.72
N HIS A 18 2.73 12.37 -4.35
CA HIS A 18 2.26 12.58 -2.98
C HIS A 18 2.96 11.63 -1.98
N CYS A 19 3.02 10.35 -2.28
CA CYS A 19 3.69 9.34 -1.45
C CYS A 19 5.19 9.64 -1.29
N VAL A 20 5.88 9.97 -2.40
CA VAL A 20 7.30 10.34 -2.40
C VAL A 20 7.54 11.56 -1.50
N ARG A 21 6.67 12.58 -1.54
CA ARG A 21 6.79 13.74 -0.66
C ARG A 21 6.65 13.36 0.82
N GLN A 22 5.71 12.50 1.17
CA GLN A 22 5.52 12.03 2.54
C GLN A 22 6.75 11.25 3.05
N LEU A 23 7.34 10.39 2.21
CA LEU A 23 8.53 9.62 2.54
C LEU A 23 9.78 10.50 2.63
N ASN A 24 9.96 11.43 1.68
CA ASN A 24 11.10 12.36 1.70
C ASN A 24 11.05 13.30 2.91
N ALA A 25 9.87 13.74 3.35
CA ALA A 25 9.71 14.52 4.58
C ALA A 25 10.18 13.76 5.84
N ARG A 26 10.32 12.44 5.73
CA ARG A 26 10.88 11.53 6.76
C ARG A 26 12.28 11.03 6.44
N SER A 27 12.98 11.73 5.53
CA SER A 27 14.34 11.38 5.08
C SER A 27 14.44 9.99 4.43
N ILE A 28 13.35 9.48 3.86
CA ILE A 28 13.31 8.21 3.15
C ILE A 28 13.27 8.49 1.65
N LYS A 29 14.25 7.99 0.91
CA LYS A 29 14.29 8.01 -0.55
C LYS A 29 13.77 6.66 -1.06
N PRO A 30 12.52 6.57 -1.58
CA PRO A 30 11.94 5.29 -1.98
C PRO A 30 12.46 4.80 -3.33
N VAL A 31 12.17 3.54 -3.61
CA VAL A 31 12.28 2.92 -4.93
C VAL A 31 10.89 2.77 -5.52
N ILE A 32 10.61 3.43 -6.63
CA ILE A 32 9.36 3.30 -7.36
C ILE A 32 9.50 2.17 -8.36
N ILE A 33 8.57 1.21 -8.31
CA ILE A 33 8.41 0.20 -9.35
C ILE A 33 7.28 0.68 -10.26
N ASP A 34 7.63 1.28 -11.38
CA ASP A 34 6.64 1.64 -12.39
C ASP A 34 6.24 0.41 -13.20
N ASN A 35 5.00 0.04 -13.07
CA ASN A 35 4.43 -1.20 -13.58
C ASN A 35 3.90 -1.04 -15.01
N ALA A 36 4.74 -0.54 -15.91
CA ALA A 36 4.44 -0.24 -17.31
C ALA A 36 3.33 0.82 -17.49
N SER A 37 3.44 1.95 -16.81
CA SER A 37 2.52 3.07 -17.00
C SER A 37 2.55 3.59 -18.43
N THR A 38 1.38 3.98 -18.94
CA THR A 38 1.16 4.53 -20.29
C THR A 38 0.53 5.93 -20.26
N ASP A 39 0.06 6.37 -19.11
CA ASP A 39 -0.51 7.69 -18.92
C ASP A 39 0.59 8.78 -18.97
N ALA A 40 0.41 9.78 -19.82
CA ALA A 40 1.41 10.82 -20.07
C ALA A 40 1.73 11.67 -18.83
N GLU A 41 0.73 11.96 -17.98
CA GLU A 41 0.93 12.72 -16.74
C GLU A 41 1.74 11.90 -15.73
N THR A 42 1.47 10.60 -15.63
CA THR A 42 2.25 9.68 -14.79
C THR A 42 3.69 9.61 -15.25
N LEU A 43 3.94 9.42 -16.55
CA LEU A 43 5.30 9.36 -17.11
C LEU A 43 6.06 10.68 -16.88
N THR A 44 5.40 11.83 -17.07
CA THR A 44 5.97 13.15 -16.78
C THR A 44 6.35 13.29 -15.31
N THR A 45 5.49 12.82 -14.41
CA THR A 45 5.73 12.86 -12.96
C THR A 45 6.92 11.98 -12.57
N LEU A 46 6.99 10.75 -13.10
CA LEU A 46 8.11 9.85 -12.85
C LEU A 46 9.44 10.42 -13.36
N ALA A 47 9.44 11.01 -14.57
CA ALA A 47 10.62 11.68 -15.12
C ALA A 47 11.08 12.87 -14.24
N LYS A 48 10.14 13.66 -13.71
CA LYS A 48 10.42 14.75 -12.76
C LYS A 48 11.04 14.23 -11.47
N ILE A 49 10.45 13.18 -10.88
CA ILE A 49 10.95 12.54 -9.64
C ILE A 49 12.38 12.03 -9.84
N THR A 50 12.66 11.37 -10.97
CA THR A 50 14.01 10.89 -11.32
C THR A 50 14.99 12.04 -11.44
N ARG A 51 14.65 13.08 -12.21
CA ARG A 51 15.52 14.24 -12.44
C ARG A 51 15.84 15.02 -11.16
N THR A 52 14.90 15.05 -10.20
CA THR A 52 15.09 15.73 -8.91
C THR A 52 15.64 14.81 -7.83
N GLU A 53 16.02 13.59 -8.18
CA GLU A 53 16.60 12.57 -7.29
C GLU A 53 15.78 12.27 -6.03
N LYS A 54 14.47 12.51 -6.07
CA LYS A 54 13.58 12.29 -4.92
C LYS A 54 13.26 10.82 -4.66
N ALA A 55 13.40 9.97 -5.68
CA ALA A 55 13.28 8.53 -5.60
C ALA A 55 14.14 7.87 -6.67
N PHE A 56 14.37 6.56 -6.54
CA PHE A 56 14.82 5.72 -7.64
C PHE A 56 13.60 5.21 -8.40
N VAL A 57 13.65 5.17 -9.73
CA VAL A 57 12.54 4.68 -10.56
C VAL A 57 13.03 3.50 -11.38
N VAL A 58 12.38 2.36 -11.22
CA VAL A 58 12.58 1.13 -12.00
C VAL A 58 11.34 0.90 -12.83
N GLN A 59 11.50 0.83 -14.14
CA GLN A 59 10.40 0.61 -15.07
C GLN A 59 10.30 -0.84 -15.49
N SER A 60 9.12 -1.43 -15.31
CA SER A 60 8.78 -2.74 -15.85
C SER A 60 8.37 -2.64 -17.31
N ALA A 61 8.70 -3.66 -18.10
CA ALA A 61 8.24 -3.76 -19.49
C ALA A 61 6.75 -4.13 -19.59
N VAL A 62 6.20 -4.76 -18.55
CA VAL A 62 4.82 -5.24 -18.50
C VAL A 62 4.19 -4.94 -17.14
N ASN A 63 2.86 -4.80 -17.11
CA ASN A 63 2.13 -4.67 -15.86
C ASN A 63 2.03 -6.05 -15.15
N MET A 64 2.76 -6.19 -14.06
CA MET A 64 2.79 -7.39 -13.22
C MET A 64 1.77 -7.36 -12.06
N GLY A 65 0.94 -6.32 -11.99
CA GLY A 65 -0.05 -6.14 -10.92
C GLY A 65 0.49 -5.48 -9.65
N ALA A 66 -0.36 -5.32 -8.66
CA ALA A 66 -0.04 -4.62 -7.42
C ALA A 66 1.11 -5.25 -6.62
N ARG A 67 1.42 -6.53 -6.88
CA ARG A 67 2.50 -7.28 -6.21
C ARG A 67 3.76 -7.42 -7.08
N ALA A 68 4.03 -6.46 -7.95
CA ALA A 68 5.20 -6.50 -8.85
C ALA A 68 6.53 -6.72 -8.11
N GLY A 69 6.67 -6.15 -6.91
CA GLY A 69 7.88 -6.34 -6.09
C GLY A 69 8.06 -7.73 -5.47
N PHE A 70 7.06 -8.60 -5.58
CA PHE A 70 7.09 -9.96 -5.01
C PHE A 70 7.24 -11.04 -6.10
N GLN A 71 7.65 -10.66 -7.30
CA GLN A 71 7.75 -11.58 -8.43
C GLN A 71 9.18 -11.67 -8.95
N GLY A 72 9.61 -12.91 -9.22
CA GLY A 72 10.87 -13.23 -9.89
C GLY A 72 12.09 -12.53 -9.28
N LEU A 73 12.99 -12.10 -10.14
CA LEU A 73 14.25 -11.48 -9.74
C LEU A 73 14.12 -10.26 -8.82
N VAL A 74 13.01 -9.50 -8.91
CA VAL A 74 12.81 -8.34 -8.03
C VAL A 74 12.76 -8.80 -6.57
N TYR A 75 11.96 -9.81 -6.27
CA TYR A 75 11.88 -10.34 -4.90
C TYR A 75 13.19 -10.96 -4.44
N ASP A 76 13.88 -11.66 -5.32
CA ASP A 76 15.13 -12.38 -4.98
C ASP A 76 16.24 -11.42 -4.55
N ILE A 77 16.37 -10.27 -5.21
CA ILE A 77 17.40 -9.26 -4.89
C ILE A 77 17.04 -8.36 -3.70
N LEU A 78 15.78 -8.35 -3.24
CA LEU A 78 15.39 -7.57 -2.07
C LEU A 78 16.12 -8.10 -0.82
N PRO A 79 16.56 -7.19 0.08
CA PRO A 79 17.16 -7.60 1.35
C PRO A 79 16.16 -8.36 2.22
N GLU A 80 16.64 -8.95 3.28
CA GLU A 80 15.82 -9.69 4.26
C GLU A 80 14.67 -8.83 4.81
N VAL A 81 14.93 -7.54 5.01
CA VAL A 81 13.95 -6.56 5.50
C VAL A 81 13.76 -5.47 4.46
N PHE A 82 12.54 -5.22 4.07
CA PHE A 82 12.15 -4.15 3.15
C PHE A 82 10.73 -3.66 3.45
N GLY A 83 10.39 -2.46 2.97
CA GLY A 83 9.03 -1.94 3.00
C GLY A 83 8.38 -2.01 1.62
N TYR A 84 7.06 -2.13 1.59
CA TYR A 84 6.27 -2.11 0.37
C TYR A 84 4.96 -1.37 0.59
N THR A 85 4.53 -0.58 -0.39
CA THR A 85 3.29 0.18 -0.31
C THR A 85 2.67 0.47 -1.67
N ASP A 86 1.34 0.58 -1.70
CA ASP A 86 0.62 1.34 -2.71
C ASP A 86 0.86 2.85 -2.47
N PRO A 87 0.80 3.71 -3.51
CA PRO A 87 1.13 5.13 -3.37
C PRO A 87 -0.01 6.00 -2.84
N ASP A 88 -1.25 5.47 -2.76
CA ASP A 88 -2.48 6.20 -2.52
C ASP A 88 -2.89 6.27 -1.03
N LEU A 89 -1.87 6.26 -0.16
CA LEU A 89 -2.05 6.40 1.28
C LEU A 89 -1.69 7.80 1.76
N LEU A 90 -2.54 8.37 2.61
CA LEU A 90 -2.23 9.53 3.43
C LEU A 90 -1.77 9.04 4.81
N PHE A 91 -0.48 9.22 5.11
CA PHE A 91 0.10 8.81 6.39
C PHE A 91 -0.37 9.72 7.54
N ASN A 92 -0.52 9.14 8.71
CA ASN A 92 -0.83 9.92 9.90
C ASN A 92 0.25 11.00 10.13
N GLN A 93 -0.19 12.22 10.43
CA GLN A 93 0.73 13.32 10.72
C GLN A 93 1.59 13.08 11.97
N ASN A 94 1.08 12.28 12.91
CA ASN A 94 1.77 11.90 14.15
C ASN A 94 2.55 10.57 14.01
N LEU A 95 2.72 10.06 12.78
CA LEU A 95 3.53 8.85 12.55
C LEU A 95 4.94 9.05 13.12
N PRO A 96 5.41 8.19 14.05
CA PRO A 96 6.73 8.33 14.67
C PRO A 96 7.87 8.37 13.63
N ALA A 97 8.91 9.12 13.92
CA ALA A 97 10.06 9.23 13.00
C ALA A 97 10.77 7.88 12.79
N ASP A 98 10.77 7.02 13.79
CA ASP A 98 11.36 5.68 13.81
C ASP A 98 10.34 4.57 13.50
N PHE A 99 9.23 4.90 12.81
CA PHE A 99 8.13 3.97 12.54
C PHE A 99 8.57 2.68 11.82
N ILE A 100 9.61 2.75 10.98
CA ILE A 100 10.16 1.57 10.29
C ILE A 100 10.74 0.60 11.32
N GLN A 101 11.54 1.10 12.26
CA GLN A 101 12.14 0.29 13.31
C GLN A 101 11.10 -0.29 14.27
N GLN A 102 10.06 0.48 14.59
CA GLN A 102 8.96 -0.01 15.41
C GLN A 102 8.17 -1.12 14.71
N LEU A 103 7.84 -0.96 13.41
CA LEU A 103 7.18 -2.02 12.64
C LEU A 103 8.05 -3.27 12.50
N LEU A 104 9.36 -3.11 12.30
CA LEU A 104 10.31 -4.22 12.30
C LEU A 104 10.30 -4.94 13.66
N GLY A 105 10.34 -4.18 14.77
CA GLY A 105 10.21 -4.73 16.11
C GLY A 105 8.92 -5.51 16.33
N VAL A 106 7.82 -5.07 15.72
CA VAL A 106 6.53 -5.79 15.73
C VAL A 106 6.63 -7.12 14.95
N CYS A 107 7.28 -7.13 13.77
CA CYS A 107 7.56 -8.38 13.06
C CYS A 107 8.36 -9.35 13.92
N ASP A 108 9.39 -8.86 14.61
CA ASP A 108 10.23 -9.67 15.47
C ASP A 108 9.50 -10.18 16.72
N TYR A 109 8.61 -9.37 17.29
CA TYR A 109 7.82 -9.74 18.47
C TYR A 109 6.81 -10.84 18.17
N PHE A 110 6.03 -10.69 17.08
CA PHE A 110 5.00 -11.65 16.70
C PHE A 110 5.49 -12.78 15.77
N LYS A 111 6.77 -12.72 15.33
CA LYS A 111 7.35 -13.67 14.35
C LYS A 111 6.51 -13.77 13.08
N CYS A 112 5.95 -12.63 12.62
CA CYS A 112 5.09 -12.54 11.45
C CYS A 112 5.85 -12.00 10.24
N PHE A 113 5.41 -12.38 9.04
CA PHE A 113 6.04 -11.96 7.78
C PHE A 113 6.01 -10.46 7.57
N LYS A 114 4.95 -9.78 8.02
CA LYS A 114 4.83 -8.34 7.87
C LYS A 114 4.02 -7.66 8.98
N ALA A 115 4.44 -6.44 9.28
CA ALA A 115 3.72 -5.51 10.13
C ALA A 115 3.50 -4.19 9.38
N GLY A 116 2.30 -3.67 9.37
CA GLY A 116 1.98 -2.49 8.60
C GLY A 116 0.84 -1.66 9.15
N PHE A 117 0.45 -0.65 8.38
CA PHE A 117 -0.54 0.31 8.81
C PHE A 117 -1.95 -0.28 8.84
N ALA A 118 -2.70 0.07 9.89
CA ALA A 118 -4.14 -0.10 9.89
C ALA A 118 -4.81 1.01 9.08
N LEU A 119 -5.92 0.66 8.43
CA LEU A 119 -6.77 1.63 7.74
C LEU A 119 -7.99 1.90 8.63
N PRO A 120 -8.25 3.15 9.06
CA PRO A 120 -9.42 3.49 9.82
C PRO A 120 -10.70 3.12 9.06
N TYR A 121 -11.66 2.60 9.78
CA TYR A 121 -12.93 2.14 9.20
C TYR A 121 -14.11 3.10 9.40
N GLN A 122 -13.89 4.23 10.06
CA GLN A 122 -14.91 5.27 10.27
C GLN A 122 -15.11 6.09 8.98
N SER A 123 -15.56 5.44 7.93
CA SER A 123 -15.89 6.08 6.67
C SER A 123 -17.18 5.49 6.11
N GLU A 124 -18.13 6.35 5.82
CA GLU A 124 -19.38 6.01 5.16
C GLU A 124 -19.26 6.04 3.63
N TYR A 125 -18.04 6.01 3.10
CA TYR A 125 -17.83 5.92 1.66
C TYR A 125 -18.52 4.68 1.10
N ASP A 126 -19.39 4.88 0.13
CA ASP A 126 -20.17 3.82 -0.49
C ASP A 126 -19.32 3.05 -1.51
N LEU A 127 -19.29 1.74 -1.37
CA LEU A 127 -18.56 0.83 -2.24
C LEU A 127 -19.47 0.12 -3.26
N THR A 128 -20.79 0.40 -3.27
CA THR A 128 -21.77 -0.30 -4.11
C THR A 128 -21.44 -0.23 -5.60
N ASP A 129 -20.81 0.85 -6.06
CA ASP A 129 -20.39 1.01 -7.45
C ASP A 129 -19.11 0.25 -7.82
N ARG A 130 -18.55 -0.51 -6.90
CA ARG A 130 -17.23 -1.13 -7.08
C ARG A 130 -17.28 -2.63 -6.84
N ARG A 131 -16.67 -3.40 -7.72
CA ARG A 131 -16.44 -4.82 -7.50
C ARG A 131 -15.08 -5.02 -6.87
N MET A 132 -15.04 -5.87 -5.85
CA MET A 132 -13.83 -6.25 -5.17
C MET A 132 -13.40 -7.64 -5.61
N LYS A 133 -12.18 -7.79 -6.10
CA LYS A 133 -11.55 -9.10 -6.23
C LYS A 133 -10.76 -9.39 -4.98
N SER A 134 -11.01 -10.52 -4.35
CA SER A 134 -10.08 -10.99 -3.32
C SER A 134 -8.72 -11.26 -3.97
N SER A 135 -7.69 -11.20 -3.18
CA SER A 135 -6.33 -11.59 -3.58
C SER A 135 -6.21 -13.02 -4.14
N LEU A 136 -7.20 -13.86 -3.90
CA LEU A 136 -7.34 -15.20 -4.48
C LEU A 136 -8.09 -15.19 -5.81
N GLY A 137 -8.34 -14.01 -6.41
CA GLY A 137 -9.08 -13.88 -7.67
C GLY A 137 -10.60 -14.11 -7.55
N LYS A 138 -11.12 -14.37 -6.35
CA LYS A 138 -12.56 -14.50 -6.14
C LYS A 138 -13.21 -13.14 -6.10
N VAL A 139 -14.25 -12.95 -6.88
CA VAL A 139 -15.13 -11.79 -6.78
C VAL A 139 -15.90 -11.89 -5.47
N ILE A 140 -15.74 -10.90 -4.59
CA ILE A 140 -16.51 -10.83 -3.35
C ILE A 140 -17.82 -10.12 -3.66
N PRO A 141 -18.97 -10.76 -3.41
CA PRO A 141 -20.26 -10.12 -3.62
C PRO A 141 -20.38 -8.88 -2.74
N TYR A 142 -20.70 -7.74 -3.35
CA TYR A 142 -20.92 -6.47 -2.63
C TYR A 142 -22.14 -6.48 -1.71
N GLU A 143 -23.07 -7.38 -1.93
CA GLU A 143 -24.28 -7.53 -1.11
C GLU A 143 -23.95 -7.65 0.40
N LYS A 144 -22.70 -7.95 0.75
CA LYS A 144 -22.25 -8.05 2.15
C LYS A 144 -21.50 -6.81 2.65
N PHE A 145 -20.99 -5.97 1.76
CA PHE A 145 -20.11 -4.86 2.11
C PHE A 145 -20.38 -3.67 1.21
N VAL A 146 -21.23 -2.77 1.66
CA VAL A 146 -21.65 -1.59 0.89
C VAL A 146 -20.85 -0.34 1.23
N THR A 147 -20.14 -0.32 2.36
CA THR A 147 -19.31 0.80 2.79
C THR A 147 -17.89 0.37 3.18
N VAL A 148 -16.97 1.33 3.19
CA VAL A 148 -15.61 1.12 3.73
C VAL A 148 -15.67 0.65 5.17
N SER A 149 -16.56 1.25 5.97
CA SER A 149 -16.77 0.88 7.37
C SER A 149 -17.10 -0.61 7.52
N GLN A 150 -18.04 -1.12 6.73
CA GLN A 150 -18.43 -2.53 6.76
C GLN A 150 -17.31 -3.46 6.29
N TRP A 151 -16.49 -3.02 5.32
CA TRP A 151 -15.36 -3.81 4.84
C TRP A 151 -14.20 -3.83 5.83
N GLU A 152 -13.74 -2.67 6.28
CA GLU A 152 -12.52 -2.54 7.08
C GLU A 152 -12.71 -2.95 8.55
N SER A 153 -13.91 -2.79 9.14
CA SER A 153 -14.18 -3.19 10.53
C SER A 153 -13.82 -4.65 10.85
N ARG A 154 -13.88 -5.54 9.86
CA ARG A 154 -13.47 -6.94 10.01
C ARG A 154 -12.02 -7.12 10.39
N PHE A 155 -11.16 -6.19 10.07
CA PHE A 155 -9.73 -6.25 10.35
C PHE A 155 -9.36 -5.70 11.73
N TRP A 156 -10.37 -5.24 12.50
CA TRP A 156 -10.23 -4.69 13.84
C TRP A 156 -10.83 -5.59 14.93
N ASN A 157 -11.18 -6.82 14.60
CA ASN A 157 -11.88 -7.73 15.51
C ASN A 157 -10.97 -8.73 16.24
N LYS A 158 -9.66 -8.73 15.97
CA LYS A 158 -8.68 -9.63 16.60
C LYS A 158 -7.52 -8.83 17.20
N PRO A 159 -7.75 -8.10 18.31
CA PRO A 159 -6.67 -7.37 18.98
C PRO A 159 -5.63 -8.32 19.53
N LEU A 160 -4.37 -7.93 19.42
CA LEU A 160 -3.22 -8.62 19.98
C LEU A 160 -2.66 -7.83 21.16
N LYS A 161 -2.23 -8.54 22.19
CA LYS A 161 -1.64 -7.88 23.37
C LYS A 161 -0.24 -7.36 23.03
N HIS A 162 -0.04 -6.07 23.26
CA HIS A 162 1.25 -5.38 23.17
C HIS A 162 1.27 -4.24 24.19
N ASP A 163 2.45 -3.88 24.73
CA ASP A 163 2.52 -2.98 25.90
C ASP A 163 2.11 -1.54 25.59
N TRP A 164 2.42 -1.04 24.39
CA TRP A 164 2.18 0.38 24.01
C TRP A 164 1.64 0.59 22.60
N LEU A 165 1.49 -0.45 21.79
CA LEU A 165 0.92 -0.35 20.45
C LEU A 165 -0.44 -1.03 20.40
N GLU A 166 -1.34 -0.43 19.67
CA GLU A 166 -2.63 -1.01 19.32
C GLU A 166 -2.44 -1.87 18.06
N ILE A 167 -2.55 -3.19 18.19
CA ILE A 167 -2.20 -4.16 17.15
C ILE A 167 -3.35 -5.15 16.94
N TYR A 168 -3.56 -5.52 15.68
CA TYR A 168 -4.58 -6.47 15.27
C TYR A 168 -4.00 -7.54 14.36
N ALA A 169 -4.37 -8.81 14.61
CA ALA A 169 -4.08 -9.91 13.69
C ALA A 169 -5.01 -9.80 12.49
N ALA A 170 -4.52 -9.22 11.42
CA ALA A 170 -5.30 -8.98 10.21
C ALA A 170 -4.41 -8.97 8.95
N PRO A 171 -4.90 -9.53 7.83
CA PRO A 171 -4.15 -9.55 6.59
C PRO A 171 -3.87 -8.14 6.07
N ILE A 172 -2.71 -7.99 5.46
CA ILE A 172 -2.34 -6.82 4.66
C ILE A 172 -2.08 -7.32 3.24
N ASP A 173 -2.61 -6.65 2.22
CA ASP A 173 -2.19 -6.90 0.84
C ASP A 173 -0.99 -6.02 0.49
N THR A 174 -1.21 -4.86 -0.07
CA THR A 174 -0.16 -3.92 -0.53
C THR A 174 -0.20 -2.58 0.19
N THR A 175 -1.05 -2.42 1.20
CA THR A 175 -0.99 -1.31 2.15
C THR A 175 0.39 -1.27 2.82
N PHE A 176 0.89 -0.09 3.17
CA PHE A 176 2.22 0.08 3.75
C PHE A 176 2.53 -0.94 4.84
N ALA A 177 3.57 -1.73 4.62
CA ALA A 177 4.09 -2.66 5.61
C ALA A 177 5.62 -2.81 5.50
N ILE A 178 6.25 -3.14 6.61
CA ILE A 178 7.60 -3.68 6.66
C ILE A 178 7.50 -5.19 6.58
N TYR A 179 8.30 -5.79 5.72
CA TYR A 179 8.37 -7.22 5.44
C TYR A 179 9.67 -7.78 5.99
N HIS A 180 9.60 -8.94 6.63
CA HIS A 180 10.77 -9.66 7.14
C HIS A 180 10.77 -11.08 6.58
N LYS A 181 11.60 -11.34 5.55
CA LYS A 181 11.66 -12.63 4.82
C LYS A 181 11.89 -13.83 5.74
N LYS A 182 12.65 -13.65 6.82
CA LYS A 182 12.91 -14.71 7.82
C LYS A 182 11.65 -15.35 8.38
N TYR A 183 10.55 -14.60 8.51
CA TYR A 183 9.31 -15.09 9.09
C TYR A 183 8.28 -15.54 8.05
N TYR A 184 8.65 -15.53 6.76
CA TYR A 184 7.75 -16.00 5.71
C TYR A 184 7.56 -17.52 5.76
N GLN A 185 6.34 -17.97 5.97
CA GLN A 185 5.96 -19.39 6.08
C GLN A 185 5.00 -19.84 4.95
N GLY A 186 5.09 -19.18 3.79
CA GLY A 186 4.26 -19.53 2.63
C GLY A 186 2.92 -18.80 2.55
N ASP A 187 2.51 -18.07 3.59
CA ASP A 187 1.31 -17.24 3.56
C ASP A 187 1.68 -15.76 3.34
N PHE A 188 1.34 -15.24 2.17
CA PHE A 188 1.53 -13.82 1.86
C PHE A 188 0.72 -12.90 2.78
N PHE A 189 -0.38 -13.38 3.35
CA PHE A 189 -1.28 -12.59 4.17
C PHE A 189 -0.97 -12.65 5.67
N ASP A 190 0.04 -13.42 6.07
CA ASP A 190 0.52 -13.44 7.45
C ASP A 190 1.03 -12.04 7.82
N ALA A 191 0.22 -11.32 8.61
CA ALA A 191 0.43 -9.94 8.93
C ALA A 191 -0.22 -9.52 10.24
N VAL A 192 0.32 -8.43 10.79
CA VAL A 192 -0.33 -7.65 11.83
C VAL A 192 -0.49 -6.20 11.39
N ARG A 193 -1.61 -5.58 11.73
CA ARG A 193 -1.90 -4.17 11.50
C ARG A 193 -1.66 -3.38 12.78
N VAL A 194 -0.93 -2.29 12.67
CA VAL A 194 -0.66 -1.37 13.77
C VAL A 194 -1.52 -0.12 13.58
N ALA A 195 -2.30 0.21 14.60
CA ALA A 195 -3.26 1.31 14.60
C ALA A 195 -2.73 2.57 15.32
N GLY A 196 -3.62 3.48 15.68
CA GLY A 196 -3.25 4.73 16.32
C GLY A 196 -2.42 5.61 15.39
N ASN A 197 -1.25 6.02 15.82
CA ASN A 197 -0.34 6.85 15.02
C ASN A 197 0.20 6.16 13.77
N PHE A 198 0.06 4.83 13.65
CA PHE A 198 0.41 4.03 12.48
C PHE A 198 -0.75 3.85 11.50
N SER A 199 -1.90 4.44 11.76
CA SER A 199 -3.01 4.40 10.81
C SER A 199 -2.72 5.29 9.60
N ALA A 200 -3.20 4.87 8.42
CA ALA A 200 -3.18 5.67 7.21
C ALA A 200 -4.58 5.71 6.57
N LEU A 201 -4.91 6.78 5.87
CA LEU A 201 -6.13 6.84 5.06
C LEU A 201 -5.83 6.35 3.65
N HIS A 202 -6.66 5.45 3.14
CA HIS A 202 -6.64 5.09 1.72
C HIS A 202 -7.41 6.16 0.95
N MET A 203 -6.68 7.09 0.35
CA MET A 203 -7.23 8.34 -0.20
C MET A 203 -8.39 8.13 -1.18
N PRO A 204 -8.38 7.12 -2.08
CA PRO A 204 -9.51 6.88 -2.99
C PRO A 204 -10.85 6.57 -2.30
N TRP A 205 -10.85 6.28 -1.01
CA TRP A 205 -12.09 6.05 -0.22
C TRP A 205 -12.71 7.34 0.34
N PHE A 206 -12.03 8.45 0.18
CA PHE A 206 -12.46 9.74 0.69
C PHE A 206 -12.53 10.72 -0.49
N PRO A 207 -13.74 11.14 -0.94
CA PRO A 207 -13.88 12.01 -2.11
C PRO A 207 -13.03 13.29 -2.05
N ASP A 208 -12.90 13.87 -0.85
CA ASP A 208 -12.13 15.10 -0.62
C ASP A 208 -10.60 14.87 -0.63
N LEU A 209 -10.16 13.61 -0.53
CA LEU A 209 -8.74 13.22 -0.54
C LEU A 209 -8.33 12.57 -1.86
N ASP A 210 -9.28 12.25 -2.73
CA ASP A 210 -8.99 11.62 -4.01
C ASP A 210 -8.33 12.60 -4.98
N LEU A 211 -7.09 12.31 -5.33
CA LEU A 211 -6.27 13.19 -6.15
C LEU A 211 -6.47 12.97 -7.66
N LEU A 212 -7.09 11.86 -8.08
CA LEU A 212 -7.26 11.55 -9.49
C LEU A 212 -8.34 12.43 -10.12
N SER A 213 -7.98 13.13 -11.19
CA SER A 213 -8.98 13.73 -12.08
C SER A 213 -9.88 12.65 -12.71
N PRO A 214 -11.06 12.99 -13.22
CA PRO A 214 -11.90 12.02 -13.93
C PRO A 214 -11.18 11.33 -15.10
N HIS A 215 -10.33 12.05 -15.81
CA HIS A 215 -9.52 11.50 -16.90
C HIS A 215 -8.48 10.50 -16.40
N GLN A 216 -7.70 10.86 -15.38
CA GLN A 216 -6.70 9.99 -14.77
C GLN A 216 -7.34 8.74 -14.17
N ARG A 217 -8.49 8.90 -13.50
CA ARG A 217 -9.27 7.78 -12.99
C ARG A 217 -9.70 6.82 -14.09
N SER A 218 -10.19 7.35 -15.22
CA SER A 218 -10.56 6.55 -16.38
C SER A 218 -9.36 5.77 -16.95
N ALA A 219 -8.22 6.44 -17.12
CA ALA A 219 -6.98 5.82 -17.59
C ALA A 219 -6.48 4.72 -16.64
N TYR A 220 -6.49 4.99 -15.33
CA TYR A 220 -6.14 4.03 -14.29
C TYR A 220 -7.03 2.78 -14.34
N LEU A 221 -8.36 2.96 -14.37
CA LEU A 221 -9.31 1.85 -14.37
C LEU A 221 -9.26 1.03 -15.65
N LYS A 222 -9.05 1.67 -16.82
CA LYS A 222 -9.02 0.98 -18.12
C LYS A 222 -7.90 -0.06 -18.23
N GLY A 223 -6.74 0.22 -17.65
CA GLY A 223 -5.58 -0.65 -17.73
C GLY A 223 -5.31 -1.46 -16.45
N ASN A 224 -6.02 -1.18 -15.37
CA ASN A 224 -5.77 -1.82 -14.08
C ASN A 224 -6.47 -3.18 -14.00
N LYS A 225 -5.71 -4.25 -14.20
CA LYS A 225 -6.19 -5.64 -14.11
C LYS A 225 -6.06 -6.23 -12.71
N SER A 226 -5.35 -5.57 -11.81
CA SER A 226 -4.96 -6.11 -10.50
C SER A 226 -5.58 -5.39 -9.32
N SER A 227 -6.24 -4.24 -9.53
CA SER A 227 -6.94 -3.56 -8.45
C SER A 227 -8.01 -4.45 -7.82
N THR A 228 -8.05 -4.45 -6.51
CA THR A 228 -9.16 -5.05 -5.78
C THR A 228 -10.46 -4.26 -5.94
N TRP A 229 -10.39 -3.05 -6.48
CA TRP A 229 -11.49 -2.13 -6.69
C TRP A 229 -11.71 -1.94 -8.19
N ILE A 230 -12.68 -2.62 -8.74
CA ILE A 230 -13.09 -2.47 -10.14
C ILE A 230 -14.45 -1.78 -10.14
N LYS A 231 -14.56 -0.67 -10.86
CA LYS A 231 -15.86 -0.06 -11.18
C LYS A 231 -16.62 -0.99 -12.13
N ASN A 232 -17.91 -1.17 -11.89
CA ASN A 232 -18.82 -1.87 -12.83
C ASN A 232 -18.90 -1.13 -14.15
#